data_62f8afc2710fec5157d8161a0367dbd2
#
_entry.id   62f8afc2710fec5157d8161a0367dbd2
#
_cell.length_a   1.000
_cell.length_b   1.000
_cell.length_c   1.000
_cell.angle_alpha   90.00
_cell.angle_beta   90.00
_cell.angle_gamma   90.00
#
_symmetry.space_group_name_H-M   'P 1'
#
loop_
_entity.id
_entity.type
_entity.pdbx_description
1 polymer ?
#
loop_
_entity_poly.entity_id
_entity_poly.type
_entity_poly.pdbx_seq_one_letter_code
_entity_poly.pdbx_strand_id
1 'polypeptide(L)'
;MLNRSPLAALALVVLAGCSSSTINATTDEPAADDVTEASTDVSTDVTSANDSGDELVSNTTVPASEPEATTTQAPTTAATTTTTTLPPPPVTLPERDIAPLAAMTPPLEAVGTSNGDATSRAQWRLLELGFWLQDPNGRYDQTTQQAVMAFQKYYGLETDGSLGPVTAAKLSEIDVRPSGASTAGTLVEVDKTKQLVFLVDEGVTRWILNTSTGTEVPYDTVNKNTGEPESGDSVTRPGVFAVDRQREEGWWAGDLGEIYRPKYFDAGIALHGSNYIPSYPASHGCVRLSTAAMDWIWDSDLVPMGTTVWVHGDIPGTPA
;
A
#
# COMPACT_ATOMS: atom_id res chain seq x y z
N MET A 1 69.52 -26.51 -8.55
CA MET A 1 70.23 -25.47 -7.79
C MET A 1 69.10 -24.58 -7.24
N LEU A 2 68.67 -24.91 -6.11
CA LEU A 2 68.77 -24.31 -4.77
C LEU A 2 68.92 -22.77 -4.78
N ASN A 3 67.95 -22.05 -4.35
CA ASN A 3 68.15 -21.10 -3.26
C ASN A 3 66.82 -20.82 -2.50
N ARG A 4 66.80 -21.26 -1.26
CA ARG A 4 65.83 -20.88 -0.18
C ARG A 4 66.49 -19.75 0.60
N SER A 5 65.74 -18.79 1.08
CA SER A 5 66.04 -18.08 2.34
C SER A 5 64.85 -17.22 2.79
N PRO A 6 64.79 -16.88 4.09
CA PRO A 6 63.54 -17.12 4.87
C PRO A 6 62.94 -15.86 5.51
N LEU A 7 61.82 -16.09 6.13
CA LEU A 7 61.08 -15.39 7.21
C LEU A 7 61.74 -14.15 7.86
N ALA A 8 60.94 -13.13 8.03
CA ALA A 8 60.98 -12.30 9.23
C ALA A 8 59.53 -11.98 9.66
N ALA A 9 59.11 -12.62 10.75
CA ALA A 9 57.90 -12.27 11.51
C ALA A 9 58.24 -11.07 12.40
N LEU A 10 57.42 -10.03 12.38
CA LEU A 10 57.45 -8.96 13.37
C LEU A 10 56.12 -8.93 14.10
N ALA A 11 56.12 -9.46 15.32
CA ALA A 11 55.06 -9.34 16.28
C ALA A 11 55.13 -7.97 16.97
N LEU A 12 54.07 -7.18 16.89
CA LEU A 12 53.92 -5.97 17.68
C LEU A 12 52.82 -6.20 18.72
N VAL A 13 53.25 -6.38 19.94
CA VAL A 13 52.38 -6.37 21.16
C VAL A 13 52.13 -4.91 21.51
N VAL A 14 50.86 -4.49 21.57
CA VAL A 14 50.47 -3.25 22.22
C VAL A 14 49.53 -3.57 23.36
N LEU A 15 49.99 -3.18 24.53
CA LEU A 15 49.39 -3.34 25.85
C LEU A 15 48.12 -2.56 26.01
N ALA A 16 47.17 -3.18 26.71
CA ALA A 16 45.93 -2.64 27.23
C ALA A 16 46.16 -1.48 28.18
N GLY A 17 45.43 -0.40 27.98
CA GLY A 17 45.21 0.67 28.95
C GLY A 17 43.72 0.72 29.31
N CYS A 18 43.36 0.13 30.45
CA CYS A 18 42.06 0.34 31.08
C CYS A 18 42.01 1.73 31.67
N SER A 19 41.08 2.56 31.25
CA SER A 19 40.61 3.71 32.02
C SER A 19 39.12 3.62 32.22
N SER A 20 38.74 3.23 33.43
CA SER A 20 37.36 3.23 33.92
C SER A 20 36.97 4.69 34.22
N SER A 21 36.03 5.24 33.46
CA SER A 21 35.32 6.44 33.85
C SER A 21 33.88 6.05 34.19
N THR A 22 33.63 6.04 35.49
CA THR A 22 32.29 5.99 36.09
C THR A 22 31.59 7.33 35.80
N ILE A 23 30.50 7.28 35.02
CA ILE A 23 29.57 8.40 34.92
C ILE A 23 28.28 7.95 35.59
N ASN A 24 27.96 8.70 36.68
CA ASN A 24 26.70 8.62 37.40
C ASN A 24 25.52 8.91 36.43
N ALA A 25 24.62 7.97 36.32
CA ALA A 25 23.30 8.19 35.76
C ALA A 25 22.42 8.86 36.82
N THR A 26 22.12 10.11 36.62
CA THR A 26 20.98 10.79 37.26
C THR A 26 19.75 10.50 36.36
N THR A 27 18.84 9.75 36.94
CA THR A 27 17.48 9.56 36.40
C THR A 27 16.71 10.88 36.66
N ASP A 28 16.38 11.59 35.59
CA ASP A 28 15.34 12.62 35.61
C ASP A 28 14.15 12.03 34.81
N GLU A 29 13.14 11.71 35.57
CA GLU A 29 11.81 11.33 35.10
C GLU A 29 10.98 12.61 35.01
N PRO A 30 10.40 13.01 33.87
CA PRO A 30 9.44 14.11 33.88
C PRO A 30 8.06 13.58 34.31
N ALA A 31 7.56 14.23 35.36
CA ALA A 31 6.26 14.04 35.96
C ALA A 31 5.11 14.16 34.94
N ALA A 32 4.12 13.31 35.12
CA ALA A 32 2.82 13.37 34.49
C ALA A 32 2.08 14.64 34.95
N ASP A 33 1.74 15.54 34.03
CA ASP A 33 0.79 16.60 34.27
C ASP A 33 -0.64 16.06 34.24
N ASP A 34 -1.23 16.09 35.41
CA ASP A 34 -2.63 15.90 35.75
C ASP A 34 -3.46 17.06 35.14
N VAL A 35 -4.26 16.80 34.11
CA VAL A 35 -5.23 17.77 33.60
C VAL A 35 -6.61 17.39 34.12
N THR A 36 -6.98 18.06 35.18
CA THR A 36 -8.29 18.08 35.83
C THR A 36 -9.41 18.40 34.86
N GLU A 37 -10.41 17.53 34.81
CA GLU A 37 -11.73 17.76 34.22
C GLU A 37 -12.42 18.97 34.84
N ALA A 38 -12.88 19.90 34.03
CA ALA A 38 -13.86 20.91 34.40
C ALA A 38 -15.20 20.54 33.72
N SER A 39 -16.04 19.89 34.49
CA SER A 39 -17.46 19.72 34.24
C SER A 39 -18.16 21.09 34.38
N THR A 40 -18.85 21.50 33.31
CA THR A 40 -19.90 22.53 33.43
C THR A 40 -21.21 21.98 32.94
N ASP A 41 -22.03 21.59 33.92
CA ASP A 41 -23.46 21.42 33.86
C ASP A 41 -24.11 22.73 33.39
N VAL A 42 -24.90 22.68 32.33
CA VAL A 42 -26.01 23.63 32.10
C VAL A 42 -27.25 22.86 31.76
N SER A 43 -28.05 22.69 32.81
CA SER A 43 -29.46 22.34 32.77
C SER A 43 -30.27 23.54 32.27
N THR A 44 -31.06 23.36 31.22
CA THR A 44 -32.28 24.17 31.02
C THR A 44 -33.43 23.29 30.61
N ASP A 45 -34.25 23.13 31.59
CA ASP A 45 -35.63 22.68 31.59
C ASP A 45 -36.53 23.66 30.80
N VAL A 46 -37.31 23.16 29.82
CA VAL A 46 -38.56 23.83 29.40
C VAL A 46 -39.61 22.78 29.06
N THR A 47 -40.58 22.82 29.89
CA THR A 47 -41.90 22.18 29.97
C THR A 47 -42.74 22.16 28.70
N SER A 48 -43.42 21.05 28.53
CA SER A 48 -44.81 20.79 28.08
C SER A 48 -45.66 21.91 27.43
N ALA A 49 -46.32 21.56 26.35
CA ALA A 49 -47.78 21.72 26.22
C ALA A 49 -48.34 20.81 25.12
N ASN A 50 -49.29 20.00 25.51
CA ASN A 50 -50.30 19.33 24.70
C ASN A 50 -51.08 20.34 23.84
N ASP A 51 -51.51 19.98 22.66
CA ASP A 51 -52.97 20.11 22.33
C ASP A 51 -53.40 19.11 21.26
N SER A 52 -54.62 18.61 21.51
CA SER A 52 -55.37 17.62 20.77
C SER A 52 -56.30 18.33 19.75
N GLY A 53 -56.70 17.61 18.71
CA GLY A 53 -57.82 18.00 17.83
C GLY A 53 -57.64 17.28 16.48
N ASP A 54 -58.21 16.18 16.26
CA ASP A 54 -59.58 15.69 15.99
C ASP A 54 -60.11 16.13 14.60
N GLU A 55 -60.48 15.08 13.87
CA GLU A 55 -61.57 14.94 12.84
C GLU A 55 -61.51 15.79 11.55
N LEU A 56 -61.63 15.22 10.36
CA LEU A 56 -62.84 14.69 9.74
C LEU A 56 -62.57 14.15 8.32
N VAL A 57 -63.14 13.02 8.10
CA VAL A 57 -63.43 12.33 6.84
C VAL A 57 -64.26 13.22 5.88
N SER A 58 -63.90 13.20 4.59
CA SER A 58 -64.89 13.40 3.55
C SER A 58 -64.60 12.63 2.29
N ASN A 59 -65.47 11.68 2.09
CA ASN A 59 -65.68 10.84 0.93
C ASN A 59 -66.36 11.67 -0.16
N THR A 60 -65.86 11.68 -1.43
CA THR A 60 -66.77 12.07 -2.52
C THR A 60 -66.43 11.24 -3.78
N THR A 61 -67.46 10.61 -4.23
CA THR A 61 -67.72 9.64 -5.25
C THR A 61 -67.48 10.19 -6.70
N VAL A 62 -67.09 9.27 -7.57
CA VAL A 62 -66.97 9.31 -9.02
C VAL A 62 -68.29 9.71 -9.72
N PRO A 63 -68.20 10.26 -10.96
CA PRO A 63 -68.76 9.48 -12.03
C PRO A 63 -67.90 9.31 -13.30
N ALA A 64 -68.07 8.15 -13.88
CA ALA A 64 -67.59 7.71 -15.14
C ALA A 64 -68.17 8.49 -16.33
N SER A 65 -67.35 8.69 -17.34
CA SER A 65 -67.81 8.93 -18.72
C SER A 65 -66.85 8.29 -19.73
N GLU A 66 -67.35 7.43 -20.52
CA GLU A 66 -66.80 6.68 -21.63
C GLU A 66 -67.09 7.45 -22.95
N PRO A 67 -66.61 6.99 -24.15
CA PRO A 67 -65.29 7.24 -24.73
C PRO A 67 -65.41 8.04 -26.06
N GLU A 68 -64.39 8.75 -26.42
CA GLU A 68 -64.24 9.23 -27.79
C GLU A 68 -63.00 8.59 -28.50
N ALA A 69 -63.31 8.01 -29.65
CA ALA A 69 -62.35 7.38 -30.55
C ALA A 69 -61.37 8.41 -31.13
N THR A 70 -60.10 8.19 -30.94
CA THR A 70 -59.10 8.98 -31.61
C THR A 70 -58.08 8.06 -32.30
N THR A 71 -58.03 8.28 -33.59
CA THR A 71 -57.15 7.84 -34.64
C THR A 71 -55.75 7.38 -34.21
N THR A 72 -55.45 6.13 -34.57
CA THR A 72 -54.16 5.48 -34.49
C THR A 72 -53.18 6.16 -35.47
N GLN A 73 -52.22 6.93 -34.94
CA GLN A 73 -50.95 7.21 -35.65
C GLN A 73 -49.92 6.17 -35.19
N ALA A 74 -49.32 5.51 -36.17
CA ALA A 74 -48.21 4.59 -35.98
C ALA A 74 -47.02 5.30 -35.33
N PRO A 75 -46.34 4.72 -34.34
CA PRO A 75 -45.13 5.31 -33.81
C PRO A 75 -44.00 5.17 -34.86
N THR A 76 -43.48 6.30 -35.27
CA THR A 76 -42.20 6.37 -36.00
C THR A 76 -41.10 5.85 -35.06
N THR A 77 -40.58 4.69 -35.34
CA THR A 77 -39.42 4.12 -34.64
C THR A 77 -38.22 5.01 -34.93
N ALA A 78 -37.87 5.87 -33.99
CA ALA A 78 -36.57 6.55 -33.99
C ALA A 78 -35.51 5.47 -33.75
N ALA A 79 -34.70 5.21 -34.72
CA ALA A 79 -33.53 4.35 -34.60
C ALA A 79 -32.58 5.01 -33.58
N THR A 80 -32.55 4.46 -32.35
CA THR A 80 -31.52 4.81 -31.36
C THR A 80 -30.21 4.24 -31.89
N THR A 81 -29.36 5.11 -32.44
CA THR A 81 -28.00 4.74 -32.76
C THR A 81 -27.25 4.57 -31.46
N THR A 82 -27.16 3.33 -30.98
CA THR A 82 -26.28 2.98 -29.89
C THR A 82 -24.87 3.11 -30.39
N THR A 83 -24.21 4.23 -30.10
CA THR A 83 -22.77 4.39 -30.31
C THR A 83 -22.12 3.41 -29.32
N THR A 84 -21.77 2.23 -29.81
CA THR A 84 -20.92 1.29 -29.07
C THR A 84 -19.55 1.97 -28.97
N THR A 85 -19.29 2.64 -27.86
CA THR A 85 -17.96 3.11 -27.52
C THR A 85 -17.13 1.85 -27.31
N LEU A 86 -16.22 1.56 -28.23
CA LEU A 86 -15.21 0.53 -28.04
C LEU A 86 -14.49 0.83 -26.72
N PRO A 87 -14.25 -0.19 -25.88
CA PRO A 87 -13.42 -0.01 -24.72
C PRO A 87 -12.09 0.58 -25.17
N PRO A 88 -11.48 1.50 -24.39
CA PRO A 88 -10.16 2.02 -24.71
C PRO A 88 -9.21 0.84 -24.91
N PRO A 89 -8.27 0.91 -25.88
CA PRO A 89 -7.29 -0.15 -26.06
C PRO A 89 -6.58 -0.38 -24.73
N PRO A 90 -6.27 -1.65 -24.38
CA PRO A 90 -5.54 -1.96 -23.19
C PRO A 90 -4.28 -1.08 -23.17
N VAL A 91 -4.07 -0.38 -22.07
CA VAL A 91 -2.84 0.41 -21.85
C VAL A 91 -1.72 -0.62 -21.83
N THR A 92 -1.06 -0.81 -22.95
CA THR A 92 0.16 -1.57 -23.04
C THR A 92 1.16 -0.79 -22.19
N LEU A 93 1.52 -1.34 -21.04
CA LEU A 93 2.69 -0.84 -20.32
C LEU A 93 3.82 -0.76 -21.34
N PRO A 94 4.58 0.34 -21.39
CA PRO A 94 5.70 0.43 -22.31
C PRO A 94 6.53 -0.83 -22.13
N GLU A 95 6.71 -1.55 -23.22
CA GLU A 95 7.59 -2.73 -23.25
C GLU A 95 8.90 -2.26 -22.67
N ARG A 96 9.19 -2.70 -21.45
CA ARG A 96 10.43 -2.35 -20.79
C ARG A 96 11.49 -3.03 -21.62
N ASP A 97 12.16 -2.22 -22.44
CA ASP A 97 13.36 -2.64 -23.14
C ASP A 97 14.28 -3.23 -22.06
N ILE A 98 14.50 -4.55 -22.13
CA ILE A 98 15.36 -5.27 -21.19
C ILE A 98 16.81 -4.98 -21.59
N ALA A 99 17.14 -3.69 -21.70
CA ALA A 99 18.51 -3.27 -21.89
C ALA A 99 19.35 -3.76 -20.70
N PRO A 100 20.57 -4.24 -20.95
CA PRO A 100 21.46 -4.61 -19.87
C PRO A 100 21.64 -3.42 -18.92
N LEU A 101 21.35 -3.65 -17.64
CA LEU A 101 21.62 -2.66 -16.61
C LEU A 101 23.13 -2.52 -16.44
N ALA A 102 23.58 -1.30 -16.20
CA ALA A 102 24.96 -1.02 -15.82
C ALA A 102 24.99 -0.28 -14.49
N ALA A 103 26.08 -0.47 -13.75
CA ALA A 103 26.35 0.35 -12.58
C ALA A 103 26.41 1.83 -12.98
N MET A 104 25.93 2.70 -12.11
CA MET A 104 25.85 4.14 -12.40
C MET A 104 27.22 4.81 -12.32
N THR A 105 27.53 5.62 -13.34
CA THR A 105 28.73 6.45 -13.36
C THR A 105 28.37 7.89 -13.77
N PRO A 106 28.61 8.89 -12.92
CA PRO A 106 29.06 8.81 -11.52
C PRO A 106 28.00 8.14 -10.61
N PRO A 107 28.38 7.63 -9.42
CA PRO A 107 27.43 7.05 -8.48
C PRO A 107 26.41 8.10 -7.98
N LEU A 108 25.34 7.61 -7.36
CA LEU A 108 24.32 8.45 -6.76
C LEU A 108 24.82 9.13 -5.49
N GLU A 109 24.33 10.33 -5.27
CA GLU A 109 24.56 11.06 -4.03
C GLU A 109 23.59 10.59 -2.94
N ALA A 110 24.06 10.57 -1.70
CA ALA A 110 23.23 10.34 -0.54
C ALA A 110 22.44 11.62 -0.19
N VAL A 111 21.20 11.69 -0.61
CA VAL A 111 20.36 12.88 -0.43
C VAL A 111 19.46 12.81 0.82
N GLY A 112 19.46 11.67 1.52
CA GLY A 112 18.51 11.44 2.61
C GLY A 112 17.07 11.51 2.10
N THR A 113 16.33 12.52 2.55
CA THR A 113 14.95 12.84 2.09
C THR A 113 14.86 14.22 1.44
N SER A 114 15.99 14.78 1.00
CA SER A 114 16.03 16.11 0.39
C SER A 114 15.50 16.09 -1.05
N ASN A 115 14.94 17.22 -1.48
CA ASN A 115 14.53 17.43 -2.86
C ASN A 115 15.73 17.89 -3.73
N GLY A 116 15.65 17.69 -5.04
CA GLY A 116 16.61 18.23 -6.00
C GLY A 116 16.93 17.26 -7.14
N ASP A 117 17.87 17.68 -8.00
CA ASP A 117 18.27 16.91 -9.20
C ASP A 117 18.88 15.55 -8.84
N ALA A 118 19.65 15.46 -7.74
CA ALA A 118 20.21 14.21 -7.26
C ALA A 118 19.10 13.22 -6.84
N THR A 119 18.02 13.72 -6.24
CA THR A 119 16.82 12.93 -5.94
C THR A 119 16.12 12.46 -7.21
N SER A 120 15.93 13.34 -8.20
CA SER A 120 15.35 12.95 -9.50
C SER A 120 16.18 11.84 -10.16
N ARG A 121 17.49 11.94 -10.11
CA ARG A 121 18.39 10.92 -10.65
C ARG A 121 18.24 9.56 -9.95
N ALA A 122 18.06 9.56 -8.63
CA ALA A 122 17.80 8.33 -7.86
C ALA A 122 16.41 7.75 -8.16
N GLN A 123 15.38 8.61 -8.32
CA GLN A 123 14.04 8.21 -8.71
C GLN A 123 14.03 7.52 -10.08
N TRP A 124 14.70 8.06 -11.07
CA TRP A 124 14.88 7.41 -12.38
C TRP A 124 15.54 6.05 -12.24
N ARG A 125 16.57 5.94 -11.38
CA ARG A 125 17.23 4.65 -11.15
C ARG A 125 16.31 3.62 -10.49
N LEU A 126 15.51 4.02 -9.50
CA LEU A 126 14.52 3.15 -8.88
C LEU A 126 13.51 2.63 -9.92
N LEU A 127 12.97 3.51 -10.75
CA LEU A 127 12.07 3.13 -11.85
C LEU A 127 12.76 2.19 -12.84
N GLU A 128 13.98 2.45 -13.23
CA GLU A 128 14.76 1.59 -14.12
C GLU A 128 14.91 0.17 -13.54
N LEU A 129 15.11 0.03 -12.24
CA LEU A 129 15.17 -1.23 -11.54
C LEU A 129 13.80 -1.89 -11.31
N GLY A 130 12.71 -1.17 -11.49
CA GLY A 130 11.36 -1.66 -11.31
C GLY A 130 10.70 -1.28 -10.00
N PHE A 131 11.35 -0.53 -9.14
CA PHE A 131 10.72 -0.01 -7.93
C PHE A 131 9.79 1.13 -8.29
N TRP A 132 8.50 0.93 -8.07
CA TRP A 132 7.48 1.87 -8.52
C TRP A 132 7.44 3.13 -7.68
N LEU A 133 7.42 4.27 -8.33
CA LEU A 133 7.06 5.58 -7.79
C LEU A 133 6.31 6.39 -8.87
N GLN A 134 5.57 7.42 -8.46
CA GLN A 134 4.70 8.16 -9.37
C GLN A 134 5.48 9.00 -10.38
N ASP A 135 6.32 9.92 -9.91
CA ASP A 135 7.02 10.88 -10.77
C ASP A 135 8.48 11.07 -10.35
N PRO A 136 9.44 10.91 -11.26
CA PRO A 136 10.85 11.18 -11.00
C PRO A 136 11.19 12.67 -11.11
N ASN A 137 10.45 13.51 -10.38
CA ASN A 137 10.45 14.99 -10.48
C ASN A 137 11.41 15.68 -9.50
N GLY A 138 12.20 14.93 -8.75
CA GLY A 138 13.14 15.43 -7.76
C GLY A 138 12.51 15.82 -6.41
N ARG A 139 11.21 15.60 -6.20
CA ARG A 139 10.57 15.76 -4.89
C ARG A 139 10.62 14.44 -4.14
N TYR A 140 11.10 14.47 -2.90
CA TYR A 140 11.11 13.31 -2.04
C TYR A 140 9.74 13.16 -1.37
N ASP A 141 8.77 12.66 -2.13
CA ASP A 141 7.39 12.47 -1.70
C ASP A 141 7.16 11.05 -1.12
N GLN A 142 5.91 10.76 -0.74
CA GLN A 142 5.53 9.46 -0.19
C GLN A 142 5.85 8.32 -1.17
N THR A 143 5.62 8.48 -2.48
CA THR A 143 5.87 7.40 -3.45
C THR A 143 7.36 7.13 -3.61
N THR A 144 8.20 8.16 -3.55
CA THR A 144 9.66 8.03 -3.51
C THR A 144 10.11 7.29 -2.25
N GLN A 145 9.59 7.67 -1.08
CA GLN A 145 9.88 6.98 0.17
C GLN A 145 9.50 5.50 0.10
N GLN A 146 8.31 5.18 -0.43
CA GLN A 146 7.86 3.79 -0.58
C GLN A 146 8.74 3.00 -1.55
N ALA A 147 9.21 3.60 -2.64
CA ALA A 147 10.12 2.95 -3.58
C ALA A 147 11.50 2.69 -2.95
N VAL A 148 12.02 3.64 -2.16
CA VAL A 148 13.27 3.46 -1.39
C VAL A 148 13.11 2.35 -0.35
N MET A 149 12.00 2.31 0.40
CA MET A 149 11.70 1.20 1.32
C MET A 149 11.64 -0.15 0.61
N ALA A 150 10.99 -0.22 -0.57
CA ALA A 150 10.93 -1.45 -1.35
C ALA A 150 12.33 -1.91 -1.77
N PHE A 151 13.18 -0.99 -2.22
CA PHE A 151 14.58 -1.26 -2.55
C PHE A 151 15.37 -1.76 -1.33
N GLN A 152 15.26 -1.08 -0.21
CA GLN A 152 15.93 -1.45 1.03
C GLN A 152 15.52 -2.85 1.51
N LYS A 153 14.21 -3.16 1.51
CA LYS A 153 13.68 -4.48 1.83
C LYS A 153 14.21 -5.56 0.91
N TYR A 154 14.20 -5.30 -0.40
CA TYR A 154 14.66 -6.28 -1.39
C TYR A 154 16.12 -6.68 -1.18
N TYR A 155 16.99 -5.72 -0.85
CA TYR A 155 18.41 -5.93 -0.64
C TYR A 155 18.83 -6.12 0.82
N GLY A 156 17.87 -6.24 1.76
CA GLY A 156 18.15 -6.46 3.19
C GLY A 156 18.91 -5.32 3.86
N LEU A 157 18.67 -4.09 3.44
CA LEU A 157 19.22 -2.89 4.05
C LEU A 157 18.32 -2.41 5.21
N GLU A 158 18.82 -1.50 6.05
CA GLU A 158 17.99 -0.80 7.00
C GLU A 158 16.84 -0.10 6.26
N THR A 159 15.58 -0.41 6.65
CA THR A 159 14.38 0.05 5.95
C THR A 159 13.84 1.31 6.61
N ASP A 160 14.55 2.42 6.46
CA ASP A 160 14.21 3.75 6.97
C ASP A 160 13.46 4.63 5.94
N GLY A 161 13.41 4.20 4.68
CA GLY A 161 12.84 4.96 3.58
C GLY A 161 13.63 6.21 3.23
N SER A 162 14.92 6.24 3.52
CA SER A 162 15.82 7.36 3.25
C SER A 162 16.96 6.94 2.29
N LEU A 163 17.30 7.81 1.35
CA LEU A 163 18.42 7.59 0.45
C LEU A 163 19.74 8.00 1.12
N GLY A 164 20.07 7.30 2.23
CA GLY A 164 21.33 7.45 2.93
C GLY A 164 22.52 6.89 2.16
N PRO A 165 23.76 7.04 2.70
CA PRO A 165 25.00 6.63 2.00
C PRO A 165 25.02 5.15 1.56
N VAL A 166 24.55 4.23 2.42
CA VAL A 166 24.51 2.79 2.15
C VAL A 166 23.51 2.50 1.03
N THR A 167 22.31 3.08 1.09
CA THR A 167 21.26 2.91 0.09
C THR A 167 21.70 3.49 -1.26
N ALA A 168 22.27 4.69 -1.29
CA ALA A 168 22.73 5.34 -2.51
C ALA A 168 23.88 4.56 -3.19
N ALA A 169 24.83 4.06 -2.40
CA ALA A 169 25.93 3.22 -2.90
C ALA A 169 25.37 1.92 -3.51
N LYS A 170 24.49 1.21 -2.76
CA LYS A 170 23.89 -0.03 -3.24
C LYS A 170 23.07 0.19 -4.51
N LEU A 171 22.25 1.24 -4.56
CA LEU A 171 21.42 1.57 -5.73
C LEU A 171 22.28 1.89 -6.98
N SER A 172 23.48 2.43 -6.78
CA SER A 172 24.41 2.77 -7.85
C SER A 172 25.08 1.55 -8.49
N GLU A 173 25.39 0.53 -7.69
CA GLU A 173 26.17 -0.64 -8.13
C GLU A 173 25.33 -1.75 -8.79
N ILE A 174 24.00 -1.74 -8.64
CA ILE A 174 23.13 -2.79 -9.19
C ILE A 174 23.24 -2.82 -10.72
N ASP A 175 23.49 -3.98 -11.27
CA ASP A 175 23.58 -4.26 -12.70
C ASP A 175 22.63 -5.38 -13.17
N VAL A 176 21.86 -5.96 -12.23
CA VAL A 176 20.84 -6.98 -12.49
C VAL A 176 19.51 -6.51 -11.94
N ARG A 177 18.46 -6.62 -12.73
CA ARG A 177 17.11 -6.25 -12.30
C ARG A 177 16.62 -7.19 -11.20
N PRO A 178 16.06 -6.64 -10.11
CA PRO A 178 15.39 -7.44 -9.10
C PRO A 178 14.15 -8.12 -9.68
N SER A 179 13.83 -9.31 -9.15
CA SER A 179 12.65 -10.09 -9.53
C SER A 179 12.00 -10.73 -8.32
N GLY A 180 10.70 -11.04 -8.44
CA GLY A 180 10.00 -11.93 -7.53
C GLY A 180 10.42 -13.39 -7.71
N ALA A 181 9.73 -14.28 -7.03
CA ALA A 181 9.93 -15.72 -7.12
C ALA A 181 9.17 -16.33 -8.33
N SER A 182 8.12 -15.68 -8.80
CA SER A 182 7.34 -16.14 -9.96
C SER A 182 8.12 -15.93 -11.26
N THR A 183 8.21 -17.00 -12.05
CA THR A 183 8.87 -17.00 -13.37
C THR A 183 7.91 -17.37 -14.50
N ALA A 184 6.60 -17.38 -14.25
CA ALA A 184 5.58 -17.73 -15.22
C ALA A 184 4.25 -17.04 -14.93
N GLY A 185 3.46 -16.81 -15.99
CA GLY A 185 2.12 -16.24 -15.90
C GLY A 185 2.10 -14.75 -15.61
N THR A 186 0.88 -14.19 -15.61
CA THR A 186 0.60 -12.79 -15.22
C THR A 186 -0.15 -12.81 -13.90
N LEU A 187 0.44 -12.23 -12.85
CA LEU A 187 -0.08 -12.31 -11.49
C LEU A 187 0.47 -11.19 -10.58
N VAL A 188 -0.18 -11.04 -9.45
CA VAL A 188 0.35 -10.31 -8.29
C VAL A 188 1.00 -11.32 -7.35
N GLU A 189 2.28 -11.16 -7.07
CA GLU A 189 2.99 -11.93 -6.05
C GLU A 189 3.14 -11.07 -4.78
N VAL A 190 2.75 -11.64 -3.64
CA VAL A 190 2.90 -11.03 -2.32
C VAL A 190 3.91 -11.83 -1.51
N ASP A 191 5.12 -11.31 -1.36
CA ASP A 191 6.18 -11.90 -0.53
C ASP A 191 6.08 -11.33 0.89
N LYS A 192 5.51 -12.10 1.79
CA LYS A 192 5.33 -11.73 3.21
C LYS A 192 6.66 -11.59 3.93
N THR A 193 7.66 -12.38 3.55
CA THR A 193 8.98 -12.34 4.19
C THR A 193 9.69 -11.01 3.90
N LYS A 194 9.59 -10.55 2.67
CA LYS A 194 10.19 -9.27 2.29
C LYS A 194 9.25 -8.07 2.49
N GLN A 195 7.96 -8.33 2.73
CA GLN A 195 6.94 -7.28 2.75
C GLN A 195 6.94 -6.47 1.45
N LEU A 196 6.89 -7.19 0.32
CA LEU A 196 6.91 -6.66 -1.04
C LEU A 196 5.77 -7.25 -1.87
N VAL A 197 5.27 -6.43 -2.79
CA VAL A 197 4.38 -6.86 -3.88
C VAL A 197 5.14 -6.77 -5.18
N PHE A 198 5.07 -7.84 -5.98
CA PHE A 198 5.60 -7.88 -7.34
C PHE A 198 4.44 -7.99 -8.33
N LEU A 199 4.41 -7.10 -9.31
CA LEU A 199 3.52 -7.24 -10.46
C LEU A 199 4.28 -7.96 -11.55
N VAL A 200 3.86 -9.18 -11.83
CA VAL A 200 4.50 -10.09 -12.77
C VAL A 200 3.64 -10.17 -14.03
N ASP A 201 4.27 -10.06 -15.19
CA ASP A 201 3.62 -10.20 -16.48
C ASP A 201 4.42 -11.17 -17.34
N GLU A 202 3.74 -12.26 -17.77
CA GLU A 202 4.36 -13.37 -18.52
C GLU A 202 5.65 -13.91 -17.88
N GLY A 203 5.67 -14.00 -16.55
CA GLY A 203 6.82 -14.48 -15.78
C GLY A 203 7.94 -13.43 -15.60
N VAL A 204 7.74 -12.21 -16.04
CA VAL A 204 8.70 -11.10 -15.86
C VAL A 204 8.17 -10.13 -14.79
N THR A 205 8.96 -9.90 -13.75
CA THR A 205 8.65 -8.85 -12.77
C THR A 205 8.70 -7.49 -13.45
N ARG A 206 7.56 -6.84 -13.56
CA ARG A 206 7.45 -5.48 -14.14
C ARG A 206 7.66 -4.43 -13.08
N TRP A 207 7.04 -4.60 -11.92
CA TRP A 207 7.06 -3.62 -10.84
C TRP A 207 7.20 -4.26 -9.47
N ILE A 208 7.84 -3.56 -8.57
CA ILE A 208 8.05 -3.92 -7.17
C ILE A 208 7.55 -2.77 -6.32
N LEU A 209 6.66 -3.06 -5.38
CA LEU A 209 6.06 -2.08 -4.48
C LEU A 209 6.31 -2.46 -3.03
N ASN A 210 6.53 -1.47 -2.19
CA ASN A 210 6.50 -1.66 -0.75
C ASN A 210 5.10 -2.03 -0.28
N THR A 211 5.00 -2.94 0.68
CA THR A 211 3.74 -3.29 1.33
C THR A 211 3.90 -3.49 2.83
N SER A 212 2.77 -3.58 3.50
CA SER A 212 2.62 -3.98 4.90
C SER A 212 1.42 -4.93 4.97
N THR A 213 1.69 -6.20 5.27
CA THR A 213 0.70 -7.28 5.37
C THR A 213 0.16 -7.44 6.79
N GLY A 214 -0.62 -8.48 7.04
CA GLY A 214 -1.16 -8.82 8.36
C GLY A 214 -0.06 -9.07 9.39
N THR A 215 -0.35 -8.67 10.64
CA THR A 215 0.57 -8.82 11.78
C THR A 215 0.71 -10.27 12.26
N GLU A 216 -0.23 -11.15 11.89
CA GLU A 216 -0.40 -12.52 12.44
C GLU A 216 -0.56 -12.55 13.97
N VAL A 217 -0.98 -11.42 14.54
CA VAL A 217 -1.33 -11.30 15.95
C VAL A 217 -2.86 -11.24 16.04
N PRO A 218 -3.49 -12.10 16.85
CA PRO A 218 -4.92 -12.03 17.08
C PRO A 218 -5.36 -10.65 17.58
N TYR A 219 -6.53 -10.21 17.15
CA TYR A 219 -7.12 -8.95 17.60
C TYR A 219 -8.54 -9.15 18.12
N ASP A 220 -8.89 -8.33 19.10
CA ASP A 220 -10.25 -8.11 19.56
C ASP A 220 -10.54 -6.61 19.47
N THR A 221 -11.59 -6.25 18.77
CA THR A 221 -11.96 -4.85 18.52
C THR A 221 -13.47 -4.71 18.36
N VAL A 222 -13.90 -3.55 17.93
CA VAL A 222 -15.30 -3.27 17.59
C VAL A 222 -15.38 -3.02 16.08
N ASN A 223 -16.29 -3.71 15.42
CA ASN A 223 -16.59 -3.49 14.01
C ASN A 223 -17.04 -2.04 13.80
N LYS A 224 -16.37 -1.33 12.91
CA LYS A 224 -16.61 0.11 12.69
C LYS A 224 -17.95 0.40 12.04
N ASN A 225 -18.53 -0.58 11.34
CA ASN A 225 -19.82 -0.43 10.66
C ASN A 225 -21.02 -0.82 11.52
N THR A 226 -20.88 -1.87 12.34
CA THR A 226 -21.99 -2.43 13.12
C THR A 226 -21.98 -2.05 14.60
N GLY A 227 -20.80 -1.69 15.15
CA GLY A 227 -20.61 -1.47 16.57
C GLY A 227 -20.54 -2.74 17.42
N GLU A 228 -20.56 -3.93 16.79
CA GLU A 228 -20.48 -5.22 17.48
C GLU A 228 -19.04 -5.65 17.73
N PRO A 229 -18.76 -6.49 18.75
CA PRO A 229 -17.45 -7.08 18.94
C PRO A 229 -17.00 -7.87 17.71
N GLU A 230 -15.73 -7.70 17.32
CA GLU A 230 -15.09 -8.41 16.23
C GLU A 230 -13.71 -8.89 16.63
N SER A 231 -13.38 -10.12 16.27
CA SER A 231 -12.06 -10.73 16.52
C SER A 231 -11.54 -11.45 15.29
N GLY A 232 -10.24 -11.59 15.19
CA GLY A 232 -9.59 -12.28 14.08
C GLY A 232 -8.11 -12.55 14.35
N ASP A 233 -7.45 -13.13 13.35
CA ASP A 233 -6.06 -13.60 13.41
C ASP A 233 -5.04 -12.66 12.74
N SER A 234 -5.49 -11.58 12.13
CA SER A 234 -4.67 -10.62 11.35
C SER A 234 -3.78 -11.26 10.28
N VAL A 235 -4.17 -12.40 9.72
CA VAL A 235 -3.32 -13.17 8.80
C VAL A 235 -3.58 -12.80 7.34
N THR A 236 -2.51 -12.46 6.60
CA THR A 236 -2.50 -12.56 5.14
C THR A 236 -2.16 -14.00 4.78
N ARG A 237 -3.18 -14.81 4.46
CA ARG A 237 -3.01 -16.27 4.30
C ARG A 237 -2.14 -16.60 3.09
N PRO A 238 -1.10 -17.47 3.24
CA PRO A 238 -0.40 -18.03 2.10
C PRO A 238 -1.32 -18.85 1.21
N GLY A 239 -1.14 -18.76 -0.11
CA GLY A 239 -1.97 -19.49 -1.08
C GLY A 239 -2.01 -18.80 -2.44
N VAL A 240 -2.80 -19.40 -3.33
CA VAL A 240 -3.07 -18.86 -4.67
C VAL A 240 -4.55 -18.51 -4.73
N PHE A 241 -4.83 -17.25 -4.95
CA PHE A 241 -6.15 -16.66 -4.97
C PHE A 241 -6.41 -15.98 -6.31
N ALA A 242 -7.58 -15.39 -6.47
CA ALA A 242 -7.88 -14.49 -7.59
C ALA A 242 -8.65 -13.27 -7.10
N VAL A 243 -8.47 -12.13 -7.75
CA VAL A 243 -9.30 -10.96 -7.48
C VAL A 243 -10.74 -11.28 -7.84
N ASP A 244 -11.62 -11.40 -6.84
CA ASP A 244 -13.02 -11.82 -6.98
C ASP A 244 -14.02 -10.69 -6.77
N ARG A 245 -13.60 -9.60 -6.20
CA ARG A 245 -14.41 -8.42 -5.92
C ARG A 245 -13.53 -7.17 -5.88
N GLN A 246 -14.08 -6.04 -6.27
CA GLN A 246 -13.36 -4.77 -6.24
C GLN A 246 -14.31 -3.59 -6.03
N ARG A 247 -13.75 -2.46 -5.56
CA ARG A 247 -14.46 -1.20 -5.41
C ARG A 247 -13.59 -0.07 -5.94
N GLU A 248 -14.06 0.57 -7.00
CA GLU A 248 -13.29 1.59 -7.72
C GLU A 248 -13.28 2.94 -7.01
N GLU A 249 -14.39 3.31 -6.37
CA GLU A 249 -14.55 4.63 -5.78
C GLU A 249 -13.81 4.78 -4.45
N GLY A 250 -12.88 5.69 -4.38
CA GLY A 250 -12.28 6.31 -3.20
C GLY A 250 -12.12 5.47 -1.94
N TRP A 251 -12.35 6.11 -0.80
CA TRP A 251 -12.29 5.48 0.52
C TRP A 251 -13.58 4.73 0.86
N TRP A 252 -13.42 3.54 1.40
CA TRP A 252 -14.51 2.70 1.90
C TRP A 252 -14.34 2.47 3.39
N ALA A 253 -15.44 2.62 4.13
CA ALA A 253 -15.52 2.21 5.51
C ALA A 253 -15.56 0.67 5.58
N GLY A 254 -14.44 0.06 5.88
CA GLY A 254 -14.34 -1.36 6.20
C GLY A 254 -14.63 -1.61 7.68
N ASP A 255 -14.84 -2.86 8.05
CA ASP A 255 -15.19 -3.25 9.42
C ASP A 255 -14.08 -2.87 10.44
N LEU A 256 -12.83 -2.91 10.00
CA LEU A 256 -11.65 -2.61 10.81
C LEU A 256 -11.02 -1.24 10.51
N GLY A 257 -11.67 -0.42 9.70
CA GLY A 257 -11.21 0.91 9.31
C GLY A 257 -11.34 1.19 7.83
N GLU A 258 -10.83 2.32 7.39
CA GLU A 258 -10.95 2.77 6.01
C GLU A 258 -9.90 2.10 5.10
N ILE A 259 -10.33 1.73 3.90
CA ILE A 259 -9.52 1.15 2.82
C ILE A 259 -9.80 1.90 1.52
N TYR A 260 -8.75 2.15 0.73
CA TYR A 260 -8.85 2.93 -0.50
C TYR A 260 -8.82 2.04 -1.74
N ARG A 261 -9.87 2.13 -2.60
CA ARG A 261 -9.99 1.45 -3.90
C ARG A 261 -9.61 -0.04 -3.83
N PRO A 262 -10.21 -0.86 -2.92
CA PRO A 262 -9.77 -2.22 -2.67
C PRO A 262 -10.07 -3.19 -3.82
N LYS A 263 -9.14 -4.14 -4.00
CA LYS A 263 -9.28 -5.33 -4.84
C LYS A 263 -9.15 -6.57 -3.95
N TYR A 264 -10.28 -7.22 -3.67
CA TYR A 264 -10.37 -8.35 -2.75
C TYR A 264 -9.97 -9.64 -3.46
N PHE A 265 -9.25 -10.52 -2.75
CA PHE A 265 -8.78 -11.79 -3.30
C PHE A 265 -8.94 -13.00 -2.36
N ASP A 266 -9.19 -12.78 -1.07
CA ASP A 266 -9.45 -13.83 -0.07
C ASP A 266 -10.46 -13.31 0.94
N ALA A 267 -11.75 -13.65 0.76
CA ALA A 267 -12.86 -13.20 1.60
C ALA A 267 -12.85 -11.67 1.82
N GLY A 268 -12.46 -11.21 3.01
CA GLY A 268 -12.33 -9.78 3.36
C GLY A 268 -10.94 -9.18 3.10
N ILE A 269 -9.97 -9.99 2.71
CA ILE A 269 -8.58 -9.55 2.46
C ILE A 269 -8.45 -8.95 1.07
N ALA A 270 -7.81 -7.80 0.97
CA ALA A 270 -7.65 -7.04 -0.27
C ALA A 270 -6.25 -6.42 -0.42
N LEU A 271 -5.88 -6.18 -1.68
CA LEU A 271 -4.92 -5.14 -2.04
C LEU A 271 -5.66 -3.81 -1.93
N HIS A 272 -5.16 -2.86 -1.18
CA HIS A 272 -5.81 -1.56 -1.04
C HIS A 272 -4.84 -0.42 -0.74
N GLY A 273 -5.24 0.80 -1.06
CA GLY A 273 -4.50 2.00 -0.70
C GLY A 273 -4.64 2.32 0.79
N SER A 274 -3.55 2.80 1.36
CA SER A 274 -3.46 3.25 2.75
C SER A 274 -2.57 4.48 2.85
N ASN A 275 -2.87 5.35 3.81
CA ASN A 275 -1.99 6.47 4.16
C ASN A 275 -0.82 6.03 5.07
N TYR A 276 -0.89 4.81 5.62
CA TYR A 276 0.12 4.26 6.52
C TYR A 276 0.59 2.88 6.05
N ILE A 277 1.80 2.84 5.49
CA ILE A 277 2.47 1.62 5.02
C ILE A 277 3.87 1.60 5.64
N PRO A 278 4.01 1.08 6.86
CA PRO A 278 5.31 1.01 7.54
C PRO A 278 6.22 -0.05 6.92
N SER A 279 7.45 -0.11 7.41
CA SER A 279 8.45 -1.09 6.95
C SER A 279 8.17 -2.52 7.43
N TYR A 280 7.19 -2.72 8.30
CA TYR A 280 6.85 -3.98 8.97
C TYR A 280 5.37 -4.35 8.76
N PRO A 281 4.96 -5.61 9.05
CA PRO A 281 3.56 -6.01 9.03
C PRO A 281 2.73 -5.23 10.05
N ALA A 282 1.62 -4.62 9.63
CA ALA A 282 0.81 -3.75 10.49
C ALA A 282 -0.70 -3.77 10.16
N SER A 283 -1.16 -4.65 9.27
CA SER A 283 -2.58 -4.75 8.92
C SER A 283 -3.28 -5.86 9.68
N HIS A 284 -4.60 -5.92 9.58
CA HIS A 284 -5.43 -7.04 10.05
C HIS A 284 -5.60 -8.14 8.97
N GLY A 285 -4.66 -8.23 8.03
CA GLY A 285 -4.65 -9.23 6.97
C GLY A 285 -4.59 -8.66 5.55
N CYS A 286 -5.05 -7.45 5.30
CA CYS A 286 -4.97 -6.80 4.00
C CYS A 286 -3.52 -6.46 3.59
N VAL A 287 -3.30 -6.32 2.30
CA VAL A 287 -2.03 -5.95 1.67
C VAL A 287 -2.08 -4.45 1.34
N ARG A 288 -1.39 -3.63 2.15
CA ARG A 288 -1.41 -2.17 2.02
C ARG A 288 -0.45 -1.69 0.95
N LEU A 289 -0.93 -0.83 0.06
CA LEU A 289 -0.14 -0.07 -0.91
C LEU A 289 -0.39 1.43 -0.71
N SER A 290 0.40 2.31 -1.33
CA SER A 290 0.08 3.73 -1.31
C SER A 290 -1.20 4.00 -2.11
N THR A 291 -1.94 5.06 -1.75
CA THR A 291 -3.12 5.47 -2.51
C THR A 291 -2.77 5.78 -3.96
N ALA A 292 -1.64 6.45 -4.20
CA ALA A 292 -1.15 6.72 -5.55
C ALA A 292 -0.81 5.44 -6.35
N ALA A 293 -0.28 4.39 -5.68
CA ALA A 293 -0.05 3.11 -6.34
C ALA A 293 -1.37 2.42 -6.71
N MET A 294 -2.38 2.50 -5.84
CA MET A 294 -3.71 1.96 -6.16
C MET A 294 -4.38 2.72 -7.30
N ASP A 295 -4.30 4.05 -7.32
CA ASP A 295 -4.79 4.85 -8.45
C ASP A 295 -4.15 4.41 -9.76
N TRP A 296 -2.83 4.29 -9.77
CA TRP A 296 -2.09 3.84 -10.95
C TRP A 296 -2.46 2.40 -11.36
N ILE A 297 -2.64 1.46 -10.42
CA ILE A 297 -3.07 0.08 -10.68
C ILE A 297 -4.46 0.06 -11.33
N TRP A 298 -5.37 0.92 -10.87
CA TRP A 298 -6.71 1.03 -11.42
C TRP A 298 -6.72 1.69 -12.80
N ASP A 299 -6.03 2.82 -12.94
CA ASP A 299 -5.99 3.61 -14.18
C ASP A 299 -5.30 2.84 -15.32
N SER A 300 -4.36 1.96 -14.98
CA SER A 300 -3.62 1.13 -15.94
C SER A 300 -4.22 -0.28 -16.13
N ASP A 301 -5.32 -0.61 -15.44
CA ASP A 301 -5.96 -1.94 -15.43
C ASP A 301 -4.97 -3.10 -15.23
N LEU A 302 -3.97 -2.90 -14.37
CA LEU A 302 -2.89 -3.89 -14.15
C LEU A 302 -3.32 -5.11 -13.37
N VAL A 303 -4.36 -4.96 -12.55
CA VAL A 303 -4.89 -6.02 -11.68
C VAL A 303 -6.41 -6.10 -11.87
N PRO A 304 -6.90 -6.53 -13.05
CA PRO A 304 -8.32 -6.69 -13.31
C PRO A 304 -8.95 -7.81 -12.48
N MET A 305 -10.28 -7.91 -12.53
CA MET A 305 -11.00 -9.06 -11.97
C MET A 305 -10.48 -10.38 -12.55
N GLY A 306 -10.30 -11.38 -11.68
CA GLY A 306 -9.74 -12.67 -12.04
C GLY A 306 -8.21 -12.74 -12.04
N THR A 307 -7.51 -11.64 -11.82
CA THR A 307 -6.04 -11.65 -11.68
C THR A 307 -5.63 -12.57 -10.53
N THR A 308 -4.71 -13.48 -10.80
CA THR A 308 -4.12 -14.36 -9.79
C THR A 308 -3.34 -13.54 -8.77
N VAL A 309 -3.54 -13.84 -7.48
CA VAL A 309 -2.76 -13.31 -6.37
C VAL A 309 -2.09 -14.48 -5.65
N TRP A 310 -0.77 -14.55 -5.72
CA TRP A 310 0.02 -15.56 -5.03
C TRP A 310 0.67 -14.96 -3.80
N VAL A 311 0.24 -15.44 -2.63
CA VAL A 311 0.78 -15.03 -1.33
C VAL A 311 1.69 -16.13 -0.81
N HIS A 312 2.92 -15.79 -0.41
CA HIS A 312 3.89 -16.74 0.12
C HIS A 312 4.80 -16.14 1.18
N GLY A 313 5.59 -17.01 1.81
CA GLY A 313 6.54 -16.65 2.87
C GLY A 313 5.87 -16.41 4.23
N ASP A 314 6.71 -16.23 5.23
CA ASP A 314 6.33 -15.95 6.62
C ASP A 314 6.70 -14.50 6.95
N ILE A 315 5.96 -13.87 7.86
CA ILE A 315 6.29 -12.50 8.27
C ILE A 315 7.63 -12.45 9.01
N PRO A 316 8.38 -11.34 8.92
CA PRO A 316 9.62 -11.18 9.68
C PRO A 316 9.40 -11.31 11.18
N GLY A 317 10.22 -12.11 11.84
CA GLY A 317 10.18 -12.29 13.30
C GLY A 317 9.24 -13.41 13.79
N THR A 318 8.53 -14.11 12.92
CA THR A 318 7.80 -15.34 13.30
C THR A 318 8.82 -16.45 13.58
N PRO A 319 8.81 -17.09 14.77
CA PRO A 319 9.65 -18.27 15.01
C PRO A 319 9.27 -19.40 14.05
N ALA A 320 10.25 -20.02 13.42
CA ALA A 320 10.07 -21.18 12.55
C ALA A 320 9.61 -22.42 13.33
#